data_c70c24dc498f6fff05ab7c7094f14ede
#
_entry.id   c70c24dc498f6fff05ab7c7094f14ede
#
_cell.length_a   1.000
_cell.length_b   1.000
_cell.length_c   1.000
_cell.angle_alpha   90.00
_cell.angle_beta   90.00
_cell.angle_gamma   90.00
#
_symmetry.space_group_name_H-M   'P 1'
#
loop_
_entity.id
_entity.type
_entity.pdbx_description
1 polymer ?
#
loop_
_entity_poly.entity_id
_entity_poly.type
_entity_poly.pdbx_seq_one_letter_code
_entity_poly.pdbx_strand_id
1 'polypeptide(L)'
;MTVETTEGWTLAPDIAWARIAGGQAAVMTLEAGQPLLLSASGDVIWDVLVGGRTPEDDLVADPPAPLSTTDVTVQVAEAFGLDPADVAADVHAFLEMLEAHGVLVRVRTA
;
A
#
# COMPACT_ATOMS: atom_id res chain seq x y z
N MET A 1 -22.23 -24.56 0.20
CA MET A 1 -21.03 -23.96 0.84
C MET A 1 -20.67 -22.66 0.13
N THR A 2 -20.66 -21.59 0.86
CA THR A 2 -20.34 -20.29 0.27
C THR A 2 -18.81 -20.12 0.23
N VAL A 3 -18.27 -19.90 -0.95
CA VAL A 3 -16.84 -19.59 -1.08
C VAL A 3 -16.70 -18.10 -0.89
N GLU A 4 -16.03 -17.69 0.18
CA GLU A 4 -15.73 -16.27 0.38
C GLU A 4 -14.62 -15.86 -0.56
N THR A 5 -14.93 -14.84 -1.36
CA THR A 5 -13.91 -14.20 -2.18
C THR A 5 -13.22 -13.14 -1.34
N THR A 6 -11.93 -13.31 -1.10
CA THR A 6 -11.15 -12.34 -0.35
C THR A 6 -10.44 -11.40 -1.34
N GLU A 7 -10.67 -10.12 -1.18
CA GLU A 7 -9.95 -9.11 -1.94
C GLU A 7 -8.69 -8.71 -1.18
N GLY A 8 -7.58 -8.67 -1.88
CA GLY A 8 -6.31 -8.19 -1.35
C GLY A 8 -5.72 -7.12 -2.24
N TRP A 9 -4.77 -6.38 -1.69
CA TRP A 9 -4.02 -5.36 -2.40
C TRP A 9 -2.60 -5.85 -2.59
N THR A 10 -2.07 -5.70 -3.79
CA THR A 10 -0.67 -5.99 -4.08
C THR A 10 -0.07 -4.84 -4.88
N LEU A 11 1.24 -4.73 -4.86
CA LEU A 11 1.95 -3.70 -5.61
C LEU A 11 1.99 -4.06 -7.09
N ALA A 12 1.80 -3.06 -7.95
CA ALA A 12 1.96 -3.25 -9.38
C ALA A 12 3.44 -3.57 -9.68
N PRO A 13 3.73 -4.42 -10.70
CA PRO A 13 5.11 -4.85 -10.96
C PRO A 13 5.99 -3.78 -11.60
N ASP A 14 5.41 -2.72 -12.14
CA ASP A 14 6.12 -1.67 -12.85
C ASP A 14 6.25 -0.38 -12.04
N ILE A 15 6.33 -0.50 -10.71
CA ILE A 15 6.52 0.66 -9.85
C ILE A 15 7.99 0.84 -9.48
N ALA A 16 8.35 2.10 -9.19
CA ALA A 16 9.59 2.46 -8.56
C ALA A 16 9.29 3.34 -7.36
N TRP A 17 10.07 3.24 -6.31
CA TRP A 17 9.86 4.05 -5.14
C TRP A 17 11.16 4.32 -4.41
N ALA A 18 11.19 5.40 -3.64
CA ALA A 18 12.37 5.81 -2.88
C ALA A 18 11.94 6.55 -1.62
N ARG A 19 12.86 6.65 -0.66
CA ARG A 19 12.72 7.57 0.46
C ARG A 19 13.51 8.83 0.13
N ILE A 20 12.85 9.98 0.21
CA ILE A 20 13.49 11.26 0.04
C ILE A 20 13.83 11.88 1.40
N ALA A 21 14.45 13.08 1.39
CA ALA A 21 14.82 13.77 2.62
C ALA A 21 13.62 13.91 3.56
N GLY A 22 13.80 13.57 4.84
CA GLY A 22 12.72 13.55 5.82
C GLY A 22 11.98 12.22 5.93
N GLY A 23 12.37 11.20 5.13
CA GLY A 23 11.77 9.87 5.19
C GLY A 23 10.49 9.70 4.39
N GLN A 24 10.05 10.74 3.69
CA GLN A 24 8.83 10.70 2.88
C GLN A 24 9.00 9.74 1.70
N ALA A 25 8.01 8.90 1.45
CA ALA A 25 8.03 8.00 0.31
C ALA A 25 7.63 8.72 -0.98
N ALA A 26 8.37 8.47 -2.04
CA ALA A 26 8.03 8.90 -3.39
C ALA A 26 7.82 7.65 -4.23
N VAL A 27 6.65 7.50 -4.82
CA VAL A 27 6.25 6.31 -5.56
C VAL A 27 5.79 6.70 -6.95
N MET A 28 6.16 5.94 -7.96
CA MET A 28 5.68 6.19 -9.31
C MET A 28 5.55 4.89 -10.09
N THR A 29 4.70 4.90 -11.11
CA THR A 29 4.73 3.87 -12.14
C THR A 29 5.74 4.28 -13.20
N LEU A 30 6.40 3.30 -13.81
CA LEU A 30 7.39 3.58 -14.86
C LEU A 30 6.72 4.22 -16.07
N GLU A 31 5.46 3.91 -16.30
CA GLU A 31 4.67 4.47 -17.41
C GLU A 31 4.34 5.95 -17.19
N ALA A 32 3.95 6.32 -15.96
CA ALA A 32 3.57 7.70 -15.65
C ALA A 32 4.75 8.66 -15.63
N GLY A 33 5.90 8.21 -15.16
CA GLY A 33 7.12 9.02 -15.13
C GLY A 33 7.12 10.16 -14.11
N GLN A 34 6.06 10.30 -13.31
CA GLN A 34 5.98 11.35 -12.30
C GLN A 34 5.81 10.74 -10.92
N PRO A 35 6.65 11.12 -9.94
CA PRO A 35 6.54 10.57 -8.60
C PRO A 35 5.32 11.14 -7.86
N LEU A 36 4.68 10.28 -7.09
CA LEU A 36 3.63 10.65 -6.16
C LEU A 36 4.27 10.73 -4.79
N LEU A 37 4.27 11.92 -4.20
CA LEU A 37 4.83 12.13 -2.86
C LEU A 37 3.76 11.83 -1.83
N LEU A 38 4.08 10.95 -0.88
CA LEU A 38 3.12 10.54 0.14
C LEU A 38 3.26 11.43 1.37
N SER A 39 2.12 11.80 1.96
CA SER A 39 2.10 12.55 3.22
C SER A 39 2.47 11.64 4.39
N ALA A 40 2.62 12.21 5.59
CA ALA A 40 3.01 11.46 6.78
C ALA A 40 2.12 10.25 7.06
N SER A 41 0.79 10.39 6.93
CA SER A 41 -0.12 9.27 7.10
C SER A 41 -0.02 8.27 5.94
N GLY A 42 0.16 8.77 4.72
CA GLY A 42 0.39 7.92 3.55
C GLY A 42 1.67 7.12 3.65
N ASP A 43 2.72 7.68 4.25
CA ASP A 43 3.98 6.97 4.48
C ASP A 43 3.77 5.74 5.37
N VAL A 44 2.96 5.85 6.41
CA VAL A 44 2.66 4.72 7.30
C VAL A 44 1.89 3.64 6.56
N ILE A 45 0.89 4.02 5.76
CA ILE A 45 0.14 3.08 4.95
C ILE A 45 1.07 2.39 3.94
N TRP A 46 1.97 3.14 3.33
CA TRP A 46 2.95 2.59 2.40
C TRP A 46 3.87 1.56 3.08
N ASP A 47 4.36 1.87 4.28
CA ASP A 47 5.19 0.94 5.05
C ASP A 47 4.47 -0.39 5.31
N VAL A 48 3.18 -0.34 5.62
CA VAL A 48 2.37 -1.54 5.79
C VAL A 48 2.27 -2.33 4.48
N LEU A 49 2.04 -1.64 3.37
CA LEU A 49 1.88 -2.27 2.06
C LEU A 49 3.16 -2.97 1.59
N VAL A 50 4.32 -2.37 1.83
CA VAL A 50 5.60 -2.98 1.42
C VAL A 50 6.13 -3.99 2.45
N GLY A 51 5.45 -4.14 3.58
CA GLY A 51 5.83 -5.13 4.60
C GLY A 51 7.20 -4.88 5.20
N GLY A 52 7.56 -3.61 5.40
CA GLY A 52 8.85 -3.22 5.97
C GLY A 52 10.03 -3.32 5.01
N ARG A 53 9.78 -3.57 3.73
CA ARG A 53 10.85 -3.61 2.74
C ARG A 53 11.39 -2.22 2.45
N THR A 54 12.63 -2.18 1.96
CA THR A 54 13.30 -0.92 1.58
C THR A 54 13.34 -0.78 0.06
N PRO A 55 13.66 0.42 -0.46
CA PRO A 55 13.76 0.60 -1.92
C PRO A 55 14.81 -0.27 -2.60
N GLU A 56 15.79 -0.78 -1.86
CA GLU A 56 16.83 -1.67 -2.38
C GLU A 56 16.34 -3.10 -2.57
N ASP A 57 15.23 -3.47 -1.94
CA ASP A 57 14.64 -4.80 -2.07
C ASP A 57 13.98 -4.96 -3.45
N ASP A 58 14.15 -6.13 -4.04
CA ASP A 58 13.52 -6.43 -5.33
C ASP A 58 12.09 -6.92 -5.10
N LEU A 59 11.13 -6.01 -5.22
CA LEU A 59 9.72 -6.32 -5.01
C LEU A 59 9.14 -7.22 -6.10
N VAL A 60 9.79 -7.32 -7.25
CA VAL A 60 9.35 -8.22 -8.33
C VAL A 60 9.77 -9.65 -8.02
N ALA A 61 11.01 -9.85 -7.58
CA ALA A 61 11.52 -11.17 -7.22
C ALA A 61 10.95 -11.68 -5.89
N ASP A 62 10.70 -10.76 -4.93
CA ASP A 62 10.20 -11.08 -3.60
C ASP A 62 9.07 -10.12 -3.21
N PRO A 63 7.91 -10.23 -3.87
CA PRO A 63 6.80 -9.31 -3.57
C PRO A 63 6.21 -9.58 -2.18
N PRO A 64 5.75 -8.53 -1.48
CA PRO A 64 5.03 -8.73 -0.23
C PRO A 64 3.70 -9.45 -0.50
N ALA A 65 3.25 -10.24 0.47
CA ALA A 65 1.97 -10.92 0.36
C ALA A 65 0.82 -9.91 0.22
N PRO A 66 -0.20 -10.23 -0.57
CA PRO A 66 -1.37 -9.35 -0.67
C PRO A 66 -2.02 -9.14 0.70
N LEU A 67 -2.47 -7.92 0.95
CA LEU A 67 -3.14 -7.55 2.20
C LEU A 67 -4.57 -7.10 1.90
N SER A 68 -5.53 -7.54 2.72
CA SER A 68 -6.89 -7.04 2.63
C SER A 68 -6.97 -5.61 3.16
N THR A 69 -8.02 -4.89 2.80
CA THR A 69 -8.27 -3.56 3.35
C THR A 69 -8.35 -3.60 4.89
N THR A 70 -8.98 -4.64 5.43
CA THR A 70 -9.08 -4.82 6.89
C THR A 70 -7.70 -4.98 7.52
N ASP A 71 -6.83 -5.82 6.94
CA ASP A 71 -5.48 -6.02 7.47
C ASP A 71 -4.66 -4.74 7.45
N VAL A 72 -4.72 -4.00 6.35
CA VAL A 72 -4.03 -2.71 6.24
C VAL A 72 -4.56 -1.73 7.30
N THR A 73 -5.88 -1.66 7.44
CA THR A 73 -6.54 -0.77 8.41
C THR A 73 -6.09 -1.08 9.84
N VAL A 74 -6.07 -2.36 10.22
CA VAL A 74 -5.65 -2.78 11.56
C VAL A 74 -4.20 -2.40 11.83
N GLN A 75 -3.30 -2.67 10.89
CA GLN A 75 -1.88 -2.37 11.06
C GLN A 75 -1.61 -0.87 11.11
N VAL A 76 -2.31 -0.09 10.30
CA VAL A 76 -2.20 1.38 10.34
C VAL A 76 -2.72 1.92 11.65
N ALA A 77 -3.86 1.43 12.14
CA ALA A 77 -4.42 1.84 13.43
C ALA A 77 -3.45 1.55 14.57
N GLU A 78 -2.82 0.38 14.56
CA GLU A 78 -1.81 0.03 15.57
C GLU A 78 -0.63 1.00 15.54
N ALA A 79 -0.16 1.37 14.35
CA ALA A 79 0.95 2.29 14.20
C ALA A 79 0.66 3.67 14.77
N PHE A 80 -0.60 4.12 14.71
CA PHE A 80 -1.02 5.41 15.26
C PHE A 80 -1.59 5.34 16.67
N GLY A 81 -1.79 4.14 17.23
CA GLY A 81 -2.44 3.98 18.52
C GLY A 81 -3.92 4.36 18.51
N LEU A 82 -4.59 4.12 17.38
CA LEU A 82 -6.01 4.45 17.18
C LEU A 82 -6.83 3.18 16.97
N ASP A 83 -8.16 3.31 17.09
CA ASP A 83 -9.06 2.23 16.71
C ASP A 83 -9.13 2.08 15.18
N PRO A 84 -9.24 0.86 14.65
CA PRO A 84 -9.39 0.66 13.21
C PRO A 84 -10.55 1.44 12.60
N ALA A 85 -11.67 1.59 13.33
CA ALA A 85 -12.82 2.36 12.86
C ALA A 85 -12.49 3.83 12.61
N ASP A 86 -11.52 4.39 13.33
CA ASP A 86 -11.14 5.81 13.22
C ASP A 86 -10.32 6.09 11.95
N VAL A 87 -9.64 5.07 11.41
CA VAL A 87 -8.76 5.25 10.26
C VAL A 87 -9.28 4.55 9.00
N ALA A 88 -10.35 3.76 9.12
CA ALA A 88 -10.83 2.91 8.01
C ALA A 88 -11.15 3.71 6.75
N ALA A 89 -11.86 4.83 6.87
CA ALA A 89 -12.25 5.64 5.71
C ALA A 89 -11.04 6.24 5.01
N ASP A 90 -10.07 6.74 5.79
CA ASP A 90 -8.85 7.34 5.24
C ASP A 90 -7.96 6.29 4.57
N VAL A 91 -7.83 5.12 5.18
CA VAL A 91 -7.07 4.01 4.60
C VAL A 91 -7.71 3.58 3.27
N HIS A 92 -9.02 3.39 3.26
CA HIS A 92 -9.74 2.97 2.06
C HIS A 92 -9.56 3.98 0.92
N ALA A 93 -9.75 5.26 1.21
CA ALA A 93 -9.58 6.33 0.21
C ALA A 93 -8.15 6.37 -0.32
N PHE A 94 -7.15 6.19 0.54
CA PHE A 94 -5.76 6.17 0.13
C PHE A 94 -5.44 4.97 -0.78
N LEU A 95 -5.92 3.79 -0.43
CA LEU A 95 -5.73 2.59 -1.25
C LEU A 95 -6.37 2.74 -2.63
N GLU A 96 -7.58 3.31 -2.69
CA GLU A 96 -8.24 3.58 -3.97
C GLU A 96 -7.48 4.60 -4.80
N MET A 97 -6.92 5.61 -4.17
CA MET A 97 -6.10 6.62 -4.85
C MET A 97 -4.85 5.97 -5.47
N LEU A 98 -4.16 5.11 -4.74
CA LEU A 98 -3.00 4.38 -5.27
C LEU A 98 -3.41 3.45 -6.41
N GLU A 99 -4.57 2.81 -6.33
CA GLU A 99 -5.08 1.99 -7.42
C GLU A 99 -5.34 2.84 -8.66
N ALA A 100 -5.95 4.01 -8.49
CA ALA A 100 -6.24 4.92 -9.60
C ALA A 100 -4.96 5.41 -10.29
N HIS A 101 -3.86 5.52 -9.55
CA HIS A 101 -2.55 5.89 -10.11
C HIS A 101 -1.76 4.70 -10.64
N GLY A 102 -2.33 3.50 -10.59
CA GLY A 102 -1.67 2.29 -11.10
C GLY A 102 -0.60 1.71 -10.20
N VAL A 103 -0.48 2.20 -8.96
CA VAL A 103 0.52 1.73 -8.00
C VAL A 103 0.09 0.43 -7.32
N LEU A 104 -1.21 0.29 -7.06
CA LEU A 104 -1.78 -0.91 -6.45
C LEU A 104 -2.71 -1.63 -7.43
N VAL A 105 -2.78 -2.93 -7.26
CA VAL A 105 -3.69 -3.81 -8.02
C VAL A 105 -4.52 -4.58 -7.01
N ARG A 106 -5.81 -4.71 -7.27
CA ARG A 106 -6.68 -5.58 -6.48
C ARG A 106 -6.51 -7.02 -6.93
N VAL A 107 -6.34 -7.92 -5.98
CA VAL A 107 -6.23 -9.35 -6.23
C VAL A 107 -7.41 -10.03 -5.56
N ARG A 108 -8.07 -10.90 -6.29
CA ARG A 108 -9.12 -11.74 -5.71
C ARG A 108 -8.59 -13.16 -5.56
N THR A 109 -8.71 -13.66 -4.34
CA THR A 109 -8.45 -15.08 -4.05
C THR A 109 -9.76 -15.73 -3.67
N ALA A 110 -10.05 -16.81 -4.30
CA ALA A 110 -11.23 -17.59 -4.00
C ALA A 110 -10.90 -18.67 -2.97
#